data_2ef4179d5ad9e31e4c049193c73546c9
#
_entry.id   2ef4179d5ad9e31e4c049193c73546c9
#
_cell.length_a   1.000
_cell.length_b   1.000
_cell.length_c   1.000
_cell.angle_alpha   90.00
_cell.angle_beta   90.00
_cell.angle_gamma   90.00
#
_symmetry.space_group_name_H-M   'P 1'
#
loop_
_entity.id
_entity.type
_entity.pdbx_description
1 polymer ?
#
loop_
_entity_poly.entity_id
_entity_poly.type
_entity_poly.pdbx_seq_one_letter_code
_entity_poly.pdbx_strand_id
1 'polypeptide(L)'
;MSALTVAPESEGIVQEVVKRVEEFGVALVPGWVTGKDLSDLQDEFEGAFAAAKGTELQPLTSNGKDISHRYGQTRTGLHLKYNHGDELEKALPRTHGIFTQDRMASVAAAYLGLPCTLNRHLILTDDFTPDDEITWYHFDEVGALKFLVYLDDVDRDNGPFQAIPGTTSATSRLRESEWLKFDDFEKVRIDVFNQYSEELFHTLYGQYKSFLLSRALTFQAPAGSLLVFDTDTIHRAGPLAEGRRRRVVRGSTYRGYWP
;
A
#
# COMPACT_ATOMS: atom_id res chain seq x y z
N MET A 1 -10.87 -13.63 8.60
CA MET A 1 -9.81 -12.79 9.18
C MET A 1 -8.70 -13.63 9.83
N SER A 2 -8.98 -14.56 10.76
CA SER A 2 -7.91 -15.37 11.42
C SER A 2 -6.94 -16.07 10.47
N ALA A 3 -7.42 -16.55 9.32
CA ALA A 3 -6.58 -17.20 8.30
C ALA A 3 -5.57 -16.25 7.63
N LEU A 4 -5.75 -14.94 7.72
CA LEU A 4 -4.90 -13.90 7.10
C LEU A 4 -4.00 -13.19 8.12
N THR A 5 -4.19 -13.49 9.41
CA THR A 5 -3.43 -12.87 10.50
C THR A 5 -2.25 -13.77 10.88
N VAL A 6 -1.08 -13.15 11.03
CA VAL A 6 0.16 -13.80 11.48
C VAL A 6 0.57 -13.18 12.81
N ALA A 7 0.92 -14.01 13.80
CA ALA A 7 1.42 -13.52 15.08
C ALA A 7 2.83 -12.96 14.93
N PRO A 8 3.12 -11.76 15.48
CA PRO A 8 4.41 -11.09 15.27
C PRO A 8 5.60 -11.82 15.92
N GLU A 9 5.32 -12.65 16.93
CA GLU A 9 6.31 -13.47 17.65
C GLU A 9 6.50 -14.88 17.07
N SER A 10 5.82 -15.22 15.96
CA SER A 10 5.92 -16.55 15.35
C SER A 10 7.35 -16.88 14.93
N GLU A 11 7.86 -18.04 15.34
CA GLU A 11 9.02 -18.63 14.68
C GLU A 11 8.70 -18.82 13.20
N GLY A 12 9.53 -18.27 12.32
CA GLY A 12 9.26 -18.32 10.87
C GLY A 12 8.22 -17.31 10.36
N ILE A 13 8.07 -16.18 11.04
CA ILE A 13 7.13 -15.12 10.65
C ILE A 13 7.24 -14.74 9.15
N VAL A 14 8.45 -14.74 8.59
CA VAL A 14 8.70 -14.45 7.18
C VAL A 14 7.95 -15.44 6.30
N GLN A 15 8.12 -16.74 6.56
CA GLN A 15 7.48 -17.83 5.80
C GLN A 15 5.96 -17.81 5.96
N GLU A 16 5.47 -17.51 7.16
CA GLU A 16 4.02 -17.41 7.40
C GLU A 16 3.40 -16.23 6.64
N VAL A 17 4.06 -15.06 6.64
CA VAL A 17 3.60 -13.90 5.86
C VAL A 17 3.62 -14.22 4.37
N VAL A 18 4.74 -14.76 3.85
CA VAL A 18 4.86 -15.14 2.45
C VAL A 18 3.76 -16.11 2.04
N LYS A 19 3.55 -17.17 2.83
CA LYS A 19 2.47 -18.15 2.57
C LYS A 19 1.09 -17.49 2.48
N ARG A 20 0.78 -16.52 3.37
CA ARG A 20 -0.51 -15.82 3.30
C ARG A 20 -0.63 -14.95 2.06
N VAL A 21 0.46 -14.25 1.68
CA VAL A 21 0.46 -13.43 0.47
C VAL A 21 0.35 -14.31 -0.78
N GLU A 22 1.05 -15.44 -0.84
CA GLU A 22 0.92 -16.38 -1.96
C GLU A 22 -0.48 -16.96 -2.10
N GLU A 23 -1.11 -17.35 -0.99
CA GLU A 23 -2.42 -18.01 -0.99
C GLU A 23 -3.57 -17.01 -1.18
N PHE A 24 -3.50 -15.85 -0.54
CA PHE A 24 -4.61 -14.90 -0.44
C PHE A 24 -4.32 -13.54 -1.08
N GLY A 25 -3.06 -13.25 -1.38
CA GLY A 25 -2.60 -11.95 -1.87
C GLY A 25 -2.39 -10.92 -0.76
N VAL A 26 -2.66 -11.25 0.51
CA VAL A 26 -2.56 -10.32 1.63
C VAL A 26 -2.28 -11.04 2.96
N ALA A 27 -1.50 -10.38 3.82
CA ALA A 27 -1.25 -10.79 5.21
C ALA A 27 -1.33 -9.60 6.16
N LEU A 28 -1.85 -9.80 7.37
CA LEU A 28 -1.89 -8.82 8.46
C LEU A 28 -1.05 -9.34 9.64
N VAL A 29 -0.16 -8.51 10.15
CA VAL A 29 0.66 -8.78 11.34
C VAL A 29 0.37 -7.72 12.40
N PRO A 30 -0.57 -7.97 13.32
CA PRO A 30 -0.86 -7.04 14.43
C PRO A 30 0.37 -6.90 15.34
N GLY A 31 0.64 -5.68 15.84
CA GLY A 31 1.74 -5.46 16.76
C GLY A 31 3.15 -5.66 16.16
N TRP A 32 3.30 -5.45 14.86
CA TRP A 32 4.62 -5.46 14.20
C TRP A 32 5.57 -4.43 14.78
N VAL A 33 5.04 -3.24 15.08
CA VAL A 33 5.73 -2.15 15.78
C VAL A 33 4.95 -1.84 17.05
N THR A 34 5.61 -1.80 18.21
CA THR A 34 4.94 -1.59 19.50
C THR A 34 5.72 -0.65 20.40
N GLY A 35 5.07 -0.22 21.49
CA GLY A 35 5.73 0.54 22.56
C GLY A 35 6.43 1.80 22.05
N LYS A 36 7.68 1.97 22.45
CA LYS A 36 8.46 3.17 22.11
C LYS A 36 8.70 3.34 20.62
N ASP A 37 8.91 2.25 19.88
CA ASP A 37 9.15 2.33 18.44
C ASP A 37 7.92 2.85 17.70
N LEU A 38 6.71 2.50 18.15
CA LEU A 38 5.47 3.04 17.58
C LEU A 38 5.31 4.53 17.89
N SER A 39 5.56 4.95 19.14
CA SER A 39 5.49 6.37 19.49
C SER A 39 6.53 7.20 18.74
N ASP A 40 7.74 6.71 18.59
CA ASP A 40 8.79 7.38 17.82
C ASP A 40 8.40 7.52 16.33
N LEU A 41 7.74 6.51 15.73
CA LEU A 41 7.19 6.60 14.37
C LEU A 41 6.09 7.66 14.25
N GLN A 42 5.20 7.71 15.24
CA GLN A 42 4.12 8.71 15.28
C GLN A 42 4.71 10.13 15.38
N ASP A 43 5.72 10.33 16.21
CA ASP A 43 6.41 11.60 16.38
C ASP A 43 7.16 12.03 15.11
N GLU A 44 7.87 11.10 14.46
CA GLU A 44 8.51 11.37 13.16
C GLU A 44 7.49 11.75 12.09
N PHE A 45 6.35 11.07 12.04
CA PHE A 45 5.27 11.35 11.11
C PHE A 45 4.74 12.78 11.29
N GLU A 46 4.37 13.16 12.52
CA GLU A 46 3.89 14.52 12.82
C GLU A 46 4.97 15.58 12.54
N GLY A 47 6.21 15.31 12.92
CA GLY A 47 7.35 16.19 12.66
C GLY A 47 7.59 16.42 11.16
N ALA A 48 7.46 15.38 10.35
CA ALA A 48 7.60 15.45 8.90
C ALA A 48 6.54 16.36 8.26
N PHE A 49 5.27 16.18 8.62
CA PHE A 49 4.18 17.04 8.12
C PHE A 49 4.28 18.47 8.65
N ALA A 50 4.71 18.65 9.90
CA ALA A 50 4.96 20.00 10.46
C ALA A 50 6.07 20.73 9.68
N ALA A 51 7.16 20.05 9.37
CA ALA A 51 8.26 20.61 8.56
C ALA A 51 7.82 20.92 7.12
N ALA A 52 6.94 20.09 6.54
CA ALA A 52 6.46 20.29 5.18
C ALA A 52 5.50 21.48 5.03
N LYS A 53 4.84 21.95 6.08
CA LYS A 53 3.92 23.10 6.03
C LYS A 53 4.55 24.40 5.49
N GLY A 54 5.88 24.51 5.53
CA GLY A 54 6.61 25.63 4.93
C GLY A 54 6.98 25.45 3.46
N THR A 55 6.65 24.31 2.86
CA THR A 55 6.95 24.00 1.46
C THR A 55 5.69 24.14 0.59
N GLU A 56 5.89 24.28 -0.72
CA GLU A 56 4.77 24.36 -1.65
C GLU A 56 3.98 23.04 -1.68
N LEU A 57 2.71 23.13 -1.29
CA LEU A 57 1.77 22.01 -1.39
C LEU A 57 1.30 21.87 -2.84
N GLN A 58 1.55 20.73 -3.44
CA GLN A 58 1.05 20.43 -4.78
C GLN A 58 -0.43 20.02 -4.71
N PRO A 59 -1.28 20.63 -5.56
CA PRO A 59 -2.70 20.34 -5.56
C PRO A 59 -2.99 18.91 -6.00
N LEU A 60 -4.18 18.43 -5.66
CA LEU A 60 -4.69 17.15 -6.14
C LEU A 60 -4.74 17.15 -7.66
N THR A 61 -4.11 16.17 -8.29
CA THR A 61 -4.23 15.97 -9.74
C THR A 61 -5.62 15.47 -10.12
N SER A 62 -6.01 15.67 -11.36
CA SER A 62 -7.35 15.34 -11.86
C SER A 62 -7.75 13.86 -11.66
N ASN A 63 -6.76 12.95 -11.62
CA ASN A 63 -6.98 11.53 -11.34
C ASN A 63 -6.80 11.15 -9.87
N GLY A 64 -6.42 12.08 -8.98
CA GLY A 64 -6.22 11.84 -7.55
C GLY A 64 -5.11 10.87 -7.18
N LYS A 65 -4.31 10.42 -8.15
CA LYS A 65 -3.34 9.33 -8.00
C LYS A 65 -1.87 9.78 -8.08
N ASP A 66 -1.61 11.01 -8.50
CA ASP A 66 -0.24 11.48 -8.71
C ASP A 66 0.48 11.74 -7.39
N ILE A 67 1.40 10.85 -7.05
CA ILE A 67 2.33 10.97 -5.93
C ILE A 67 3.75 11.27 -6.40
N SER A 68 3.91 11.87 -7.57
CA SER A 68 5.22 12.26 -8.10
C SER A 68 5.87 13.36 -7.25
N HIS A 69 5.07 14.19 -6.62
CA HIS A 69 5.52 15.29 -5.79
C HIS A 69 5.90 14.86 -4.37
N ARG A 70 6.84 15.57 -3.76
CA ARG A 70 7.28 15.31 -2.40
C ARG A 70 6.20 15.57 -1.36
N TYR A 71 5.46 16.68 -1.50
CA TYR A 71 4.36 17.07 -0.64
C TYR A 71 3.16 17.41 -1.49
N GLY A 72 2.10 16.67 -1.32
CA GLY A 72 0.93 16.79 -2.16
C GLY A 72 -0.37 16.51 -1.45
N GLN A 73 -1.45 17.01 -2.05
CA GLN A 73 -2.81 16.75 -1.63
C GLN A 73 -3.28 15.41 -2.19
N THR A 74 -3.97 14.63 -1.37
CA THR A 74 -4.74 13.46 -1.78
C THR A 74 -6.23 13.77 -1.70
N ARG A 75 -7.07 12.87 -2.19
CA ARG A 75 -8.53 13.03 -2.08
C ARG A 75 -9.00 13.12 -0.62
N THR A 76 -8.35 12.41 0.29
CA THR A 76 -8.72 12.31 1.70
C THR A 76 -7.80 13.06 2.65
N GLY A 77 -6.76 13.72 2.14
CA GLY A 77 -5.82 14.42 3.01
C GLY A 77 -4.52 14.81 2.30
N LEU A 78 -3.41 14.41 2.88
CA LEU A 78 -2.07 14.80 2.45
C LEU A 78 -1.14 13.59 2.29
N HIS A 79 -0.12 13.71 1.46
CA HIS A 79 0.98 12.76 1.44
C HIS A 79 2.34 13.46 1.46
N LEU A 80 3.32 12.77 2.03
CA LEU A 80 4.74 13.11 1.92
C LEU A 80 5.49 11.92 1.33
N LYS A 81 6.35 12.19 0.35
CA LYS A 81 7.20 11.20 -0.30
C LYS A 81 8.65 11.47 0.02
N TYR A 82 9.33 10.46 0.52
CA TYR A 82 10.77 10.47 0.76
C TYR A 82 11.45 9.43 -0.11
N ASN A 83 12.48 9.84 -0.85
CA ASN A 83 13.29 8.91 -1.60
C ASN A 83 14.27 8.18 -0.66
N HIS A 84 14.59 6.92 -0.99
CA HIS A 84 15.62 6.17 -0.29
C HIS A 84 16.99 6.85 -0.39
N GLY A 85 17.81 6.61 0.61
CA GLY A 85 19.15 7.16 0.74
C GLY A 85 19.25 8.13 1.91
N ASP A 86 20.31 8.93 1.90
CA ASP A 86 20.68 9.82 3.01
C ASP A 86 19.57 10.78 3.46
N GLU A 87 18.65 11.15 2.55
CA GLU A 87 17.55 12.03 2.88
C GLU A 87 16.54 11.38 3.82
N LEU A 88 16.12 10.16 3.51
CA LEU A 88 15.15 9.41 4.32
C LEU A 88 15.72 9.06 5.67
N GLU A 89 16.95 8.55 5.71
CA GLU A 89 17.63 8.17 6.95
C GLU A 89 17.82 9.37 7.90
N LYS A 90 18.14 10.55 7.36
CA LYS A 90 18.28 11.78 8.17
C LYS A 90 16.96 12.34 8.65
N ALA A 91 15.95 12.35 7.78
CA ALA A 91 14.66 12.96 8.06
C ALA A 91 13.78 12.09 8.95
N LEU A 92 13.83 10.76 8.76
CA LEU A 92 12.94 9.79 9.38
C LEU A 92 13.73 8.54 9.80
N PRO A 93 14.69 8.64 10.73
CA PRO A 93 15.60 7.55 11.07
C PRO A 93 14.88 6.30 11.62
N ARG A 94 13.79 6.46 12.38
CA ARG A 94 13.00 5.31 12.89
C ARG A 94 12.20 4.63 11.78
N THR A 95 11.52 5.44 10.98
CA THR A 95 10.78 4.95 9.81
C THR A 95 11.73 4.22 8.86
N HIS A 96 12.88 4.80 8.54
CA HIS A 96 13.92 4.15 7.74
C HIS A 96 14.36 2.82 8.36
N GLY A 97 14.71 2.83 9.66
CA GLY A 97 15.14 1.62 10.37
C GLY A 97 14.11 0.50 10.33
N ILE A 98 12.80 0.80 10.47
CA ILE A 98 11.74 -0.22 10.43
C ILE A 98 11.57 -0.79 9.01
N PHE A 99 11.58 0.06 7.99
CA PHE A 99 11.39 -0.39 6.62
C PHE A 99 12.64 -1.01 5.99
N THR A 100 13.81 -0.85 6.58
CA THR A 100 15.07 -1.52 6.18
C THR A 100 15.43 -2.74 7.03
N GLN A 101 14.57 -3.12 7.99
CA GLN A 101 14.80 -4.33 8.80
C GLN A 101 14.91 -5.58 7.92
N ASP A 102 15.81 -6.46 8.28
CA ASP A 102 16.02 -7.75 7.60
C ASP A 102 14.74 -8.55 7.42
N ARG A 103 13.80 -8.48 8.37
CA ARG A 103 12.52 -9.18 8.29
C ARG A 103 11.64 -8.71 7.11
N MET A 104 11.54 -7.39 6.88
CA MET A 104 10.77 -6.88 5.73
C MET A 104 11.46 -7.23 4.40
N ALA A 105 12.77 -7.01 4.32
CA ALA A 105 13.55 -7.38 3.15
C ALA A 105 13.48 -8.88 2.86
N SER A 106 13.50 -9.71 3.91
CA SER A 106 13.36 -11.18 3.79
C SER A 106 11.98 -11.60 3.29
N VAL A 107 10.89 -10.95 3.73
CA VAL A 107 9.54 -11.20 3.19
C VAL A 107 9.51 -10.89 1.70
N ALA A 108 10.03 -9.73 1.31
CA ALA A 108 10.09 -9.33 -0.09
C ALA A 108 10.92 -10.31 -0.93
N ALA A 109 12.12 -10.64 -0.47
CA ALA A 109 13.03 -11.56 -1.17
C ALA A 109 12.45 -12.97 -1.31
N ALA A 110 11.84 -13.50 -0.24
CA ALA A 110 11.24 -14.82 -0.26
C ALA A 110 10.00 -14.89 -1.18
N TYR A 111 9.17 -13.84 -1.17
CA TYR A 111 8.00 -13.76 -2.04
C TYR A 111 8.36 -13.58 -3.51
N LEU A 112 9.33 -12.73 -3.82
CA LEU A 112 9.74 -12.42 -5.20
C LEU A 112 10.73 -13.43 -5.78
N GLY A 113 11.34 -14.27 -4.94
CA GLY A 113 12.33 -15.26 -5.34
C GLY A 113 13.71 -14.67 -5.70
N LEU A 114 13.98 -13.43 -5.30
CA LEU A 114 15.24 -12.73 -5.57
C LEU A 114 15.58 -11.72 -4.47
N PRO A 115 16.87 -11.39 -4.27
CA PRO A 115 17.25 -10.36 -3.32
C PRO A 115 16.56 -9.04 -3.64
N CYS A 116 15.91 -8.47 -2.65
CA CYS A 116 15.17 -7.22 -2.79
C CYS A 116 15.65 -6.19 -1.79
N THR A 117 15.78 -4.96 -2.24
CA THR A 117 15.78 -3.80 -1.37
C THR A 117 14.40 -3.19 -1.37
N LEU A 118 13.91 -2.80 -0.19
CA LEU A 118 12.69 -2.01 -0.12
C LEU A 118 12.95 -0.68 -0.80
N ASN A 119 12.13 -0.39 -1.71
CA ASN A 119 11.80 0.82 -2.43
C ASN A 119 12.79 1.95 -2.54
N ARG A 120 12.66 2.58 -3.70
CA ARG A 120 13.22 3.90 -3.97
C ARG A 120 12.59 5.02 -3.11
N HIS A 121 11.43 4.79 -2.49
CA HIS A 121 10.76 5.81 -1.67
C HIS A 121 9.79 5.21 -0.64
N LEU A 122 9.58 5.95 0.43
CA LEU A 122 8.48 5.76 1.38
C LEU A 122 7.46 6.88 1.22
N ILE A 123 6.21 6.57 1.49
CA ILE A 123 5.11 7.54 1.43
C ILE A 123 4.39 7.53 2.77
N LEU A 124 4.33 8.71 3.39
CA LEU A 124 3.50 8.99 4.54
C LEU A 124 2.17 9.53 4.03
N THR A 125 1.07 8.96 4.48
CA THR A 125 -0.28 9.41 4.11
C THR A 125 -1.06 9.77 5.37
N ASP A 126 -1.60 10.97 5.39
CA ASP A 126 -2.44 11.52 6.46
C ASP A 126 -3.85 11.78 5.90
N ASP A 127 -4.76 10.87 6.19
CA ASP A 127 -6.14 10.94 5.73
C ASP A 127 -7.04 11.47 6.86
N PHE A 128 -7.74 12.57 6.62
CA PHE A 128 -8.60 13.26 7.59
C PHE A 128 -9.85 13.93 6.96
N THR A 129 -9.96 13.90 5.65
CA THR A 129 -11.13 14.41 4.94
C THR A 129 -12.11 13.26 4.72
N PRO A 130 -13.36 13.37 5.20
CA PRO A 130 -14.35 12.31 5.05
C PRO A 130 -14.58 11.92 3.60
N ASP A 131 -14.68 10.63 3.34
CA ASP A 131 -15.00 10.09 2.03
C ASP A 131 -15.61 8.69 2.18
N ASP A 132 -16.76 8.47 1.55
CA ASP A 132 -17.43 7.16 1.56
C ASP A 132 -16.67 6.12 0.74
N GLU A 133 -15.84 6.57 -0.18
CA GLU A 133 -15.05 5.74 -1.08
C GLU A 133 -13.69 6.38 -1.35
N ILE A 134 -12.70 6.18 -0.45
CA ILE A 134 -11.35 6.76 -0.61
C ILE A 134 -10.73 6.36 -1.95
N THR A 135 -10.90 5.10 -2.35
CA THR A 135 -10.49 4.59 -3.66
C THR A 135 -11.47 3.53 -4.13
N TRP A 136 -11.60 3.38 -5.45
CA TRP A 136 -12.32 2.26 -6.04
C TRP A 136 -11.57 0.96 -5.81
N TYR A 137 -12.25 -0.17 -5.84
CA TYR A 137 -11.57 -1.46 -5.93
C TYR A 137 -10.76 -1.51 -7.21
N HIS A 138 -9.46 -1.76 -7.08
CA HIS A 138 -8.51 -1.80 -8.18
C HIS A 138 -7.41 -2.80 -7.89
N PHE A 139 -6.60 -3.09 -8.86
CA PHE A 139 -5.27 -3.64 -8.73
C PHE A 139 -4.28 -2.62 -9.33
N ASP A 140 -3.03 -2.65 -8.88
CA ASP A 140 -2.09 -1.63 -9.32
C ASP A 140 -1.56 -1.90 -10.73
N GLU A 141 -1.13 -0.83 -11.33
CA GLU A 141 -0.50 -0.79 -12.64
C GLU A 141 0.76 -1.65 -12.73
N VAL A 142 1.54 -1.67 -11.66
CA VAL A 142 2.78 -2.43 -11.58
C VAL A 142 2.69 -3.45 -10.47
N GLY A 143 2.99 -4.72 -10.78
CA GLY A 143 3.06 -5.77 -9.78
C GLY A 143 4.15 -5.48 -8.76
N ALA A 144 3.75 -5.30 -7.51
CA ALA A 144 4.62 -4.99 -6.40
C ALA A 144 4.12 -5.68 -5.13
N LEU A 145 5.02 -5.88 -4.18
CA LEU A 145 4.65 -6.17 -2.81
C LEU A 145 4.64 -4.85 -2.04
N LYS A 146 3.50 -4.49 -1.45
CA LYS A 146 3.36 -3.29 -0.62
C LYS A 146 3.33 -3.63 0.86
N PHE A 147 3.90 -2.74 1.64
CA PHE A 147 3.98 -2.80 3.09
C PHE A 147 3.34 -1.53 3.65
N LEU A 148 2.31 -1.68 4.47
CA LEU A 148 1.63 -0.57 5.14
C LEU A 148 1.78 -0.75 6.65
N VAL A 149 2.31 0.26 7.34
CA VAL A 149 2.32 0.32 8.80
C VAL A 149 1.27 1.35 9.22
N TYR A 150 0.26 0.89 9.95
CA TYR A 150 -0.74 1.76 10.55
C TYR A 150 -0.19 2.43 11.79
N LEU A 151 -0.28 3.76 11.86
CA LEU A 151 0.12 4.52 13.05
C LEU A 151 -1.02 4.74 14.05
N ASP A 152 -2.26 4.48 13.63
CA ASP A 152 -3.47 4.57 14.43
C ASP A 152 -4.18 3.22 14.50
N ASP A 153 -5.05 3.04 15.49
CA ASP A 153 -6.02 1.96 15.46
C ASP A 153 -6.95 2.14 14.25
N VAL A 154 -7.08 1.10 13.45
CA VAL A 154 -7.90 1.12 12.25
C VAL A 154 -9.12 0.24 12.46
N ASP A 155 -10.28 0.88 12.49
CA ASP A 155 -11.60 0.27 12.50
C ASP A 155 -12.31 0.44 11.14
N ARG A 156 -13.57 0.10 11.06
CA ARG A 156 -14.33 0.18 9.80
C ARG A 156 -14.58 1.61 9.31
N ASP A 157 -14.44 2.61 10.18
CA ASP A 157 -14.87 3.99 9.93
C ASP A 157 -13.69 4.95 9.67
N ASN A 158 -12.42 4.48 9.78
CA ASN A 158 -11.25 5.29 9.52
C ASN A 158 -10.35 4.76 8.39
N GLY A 159 -10.96 4.40 7.27
CA GLY A 159 -10.25 4.07 6.04
C GLY A 159 -9.51 2.74 6.07
N PRO A 160 -10.10 1.64 6.58
CA PRO A 160 -9.41 0.35 6.63
C PRO A 160 -9.05 -0.15 5.24
N PHE A 161 -7.94 -0.87 5.13
CA PHE A 161 -7.66 -1.60 3.90
C PHE A 161 -8.75 -2.65 3.65
N GLN A 162 -9.21 -2.72 2.41
CA GLN A 162 -10.16 -3.72 1.96
C GLN A 162 -9.56 -4.47 0.77
N ALA A 163 -9.71 -5.79 0.76
CA ALA A 163 -9.22 -6.62 -0.32
C ALA A 163 -10.16 -7.78 -0.62
N ILE A 164 -10.04 -8.33 -1.83
CA ILE A 164 -10.72 -9.54 -2.27
C ILE A 164 -9.66 -10.64 -2.40
N PRO A 165 -9.48 -11.46 -1.35
CA PRO A 165 -8.44 -12.49 -1.34
C PRO A 165 -8.56 -13.49 -2.49
N GLY A 166 -7.40 -13.95 -2.98
CA GLY A 166 -7.33 -14.96 -4.04
C GLY A 166 -7.54 -14.43 -5.46
N THR A 167 -7.55 -13.10 -5.66
CA THR A 167 -7.68 -12.49 -6.99
C THR A 167 -6.35 -12.28 -7.70
N THR A 168 -5.22 -12.33 -7.00
CA THR A 168 -3.87 -12.00 -7.47
C THR A 168 -3.50 -12.68 -8.80
N SER A 169 -3.70 -13.99 -8.91
CA SER A 169 -3.31 -14.71 -10.15
C SER A 169 -4.14 -14.32 -11.37
N ALA A 170 -5.43 -14.01 -11.17
CA ALA A 170 -6.31 -13.62 -12.27
C ALA A 170 -5.97 -12.22 -12.79
N THR A 171 -5.76 -11.27 -11.89
CA THR A 171 -5.44 -9.89 -12.21
C THR A 171 -4.01 -9.71 -12.73
N SER A 172 -3.04 -10.49 -12.23
CA SER A 172 -1.68 -10.53 -12.77
C SER A 172 -1.67 -10.97 -14.24
N ARG A 173 -2.36 -12.07 -14.56
CA ARG A 173 -2.48 -12.56 -15.95
C ARG A 173 -3.19 -11.54 -16.84
N LEU A 174 -4.20 -10.88 -16.31
CA LEU A 174 -4.94 -9.85 -17.02
C LEU A 174 -4.01 -8.69 -17.37
N ARG A 175 -3.27 -8.15 -16.39
CA ARG A 175 -2.29 -7.10 -16.61
C ARG A 175 -1.24 -7.52 -17.63
N GLU A 176 -0.66 -8.70 -17.48
CA GLU A 176 0.34 -9.24 -18.43
C GLU A 176 -0.22 -9.38 -19.83
N SER A 177 -1.46 -9.86 -19.99
CA SER A 177 -2.10 -9.99 -21.30
C SER A 177 -2.34 -8.64 -21.97
N GLU A 178 -2.65 -7.60 -21.21
CA GLU A 178 -2.80 -6.24 -21.73
C GLU A 178 -1.45 -5.65 -22.14
N TRP A 179 -0.40 -5.88 -21.37
CA TRP A 179 0.94 -5.40 -21.68
C TRP A 179 1.51 -5.99 -22.96
N LEU A 180 1.25 -7.27 -23.23
CA LEU A 180 1.70 -7.95 -24.44
C LEU A 180 1.05 -7.43 -25.74
N LYS A 181 0.00 -6.63 -25.65
CA LYS A 181 -0.66 -6.02 -26.81
C LYS A 181 0.07 -4.79 -27.37
N PHE A 182 1.11 -4.33 -26.70
CA PHE A 182 1.75 -3.07 -27.04
C PHE A 182 3.23 -3.26 -27.39
N ASP A 183 3.61 -2.80 -28.60
CA ASP A 183 4.98 -2.88 -29.12
C ASP A 183 5.94 -1.83 -28.53
N ASP A 184 5.41 -0.75 -27.94
CA ASP A 184 6.18 0.33 -27.34
C ASP A 184 5.81 0.52 -25.86
N PHE A 185 6.58 -0.16 -25.03
CA PHE A 185 6.31 -0.29 -23.58
C PHE A 185 6.39 1.03 -22.80
N GLU A 186 7.28 1.95 -23.19
CA GLU A 186 7.44 3.21 -22.46
C GLU A 186 6.33 4.22 -22.76
N LYS A 187 5.83 4.24 -23.98
CA LYS A 187 4.81 5.18 -24.43
C LYS A 187 3.41 4.80 -23.95
N VAL A 188 3.17 3.51 -23.83
CA VAL A 188 1.89 2.93 -23.39
C VAL A 188 1.72 3.03 -21.88
N ARG A 189 2.83 3.06 -21.15
CA ARG A 189 2.85 2.93 -19.69
C ARG A 189 2.05 3.96 -18.92
N ILE A 190 1.97 5.20 -19.38
CA ILE A 190 1.33 6.30 -18.63
C ILE A 190 -0.10 6.57 -19.09
N ASP A 191 -0.34 6.65 -20.38
CA ASP A 191 -1.63 7.09 -20.92
C ASP A 191 -2.64 5.96 -21.10
N VAL A 192 -2.19 4.80 -21.56
CA VAL A 192 -3.06 3.68 -21.91
C VAL A 192 -3.43 2.85 -20.70
N PHE A 193 -2.52 2.66 -19.76
CA PHE A 193 -2.80 1.87 -18.57
C PHE A 193 -3.86 2.52 -17.68
N ASN A 194 -3.80 3.83 -17.48
CA ASN A 194 -4.82 4.56 -16.74
C ASN A 194 -6.21 4.45 -17.38
N GLN A 195 -6.28 4.39 -18.70
CA GLN A 195 -7.52 4.27 -19.44
C GLN A 195 -8.03 2.82 -19.49
N TYR A 196 -7.16 1.85 -19.80
CA TYR A 196 -7.54 0.44 -19.93
C TYR A 196 -7.75 -0.29 -18.60
N SER A 197 -7.01 0.05 -17.56
CA SER A 197 -7.23 -0.55 -16.24
C SER A 197 -8.60 -0.14 -15.69
N GLU A 198 -9.05 1.07 -15.95
CA GLU A 198 -10.40 1.51 -15.60
C GLU A 198 -11.47 0.80 -16.45
N GLU A 199 -11.37 0.78 -17.77
CA GLU A 199 -12.33 0.13 -18.64
C GLU A 199 -12.40 -1.38 -18.42
N LEU A 200 -11.25 -2.04 -18.34
CA LEU A 200 -11.19 -3.47 -18.11
C LEU A 200 -11.70 -3.84 -16.71
N PHE A 201 -11.34 -3.05 -15.72
CA PHE A 201 -11.82 -3.20 -14.36
C PHE A 201 -13.33 -2.94 -14.30
N HIS A 202 -13.85 -1.90 -14.96
CA HIS A 202 -15.28 -1.63 -15.04
C HIS A 202 -16.03 -2.75 -15.74
N THR A 203 -15.48 -3.34 -16.78
CA THR A 203 -16.09 -4.46 -17.49
C THR A 203 -16.15 -5.70 -16.60
N LEU A 204 -15.03 -6.10 -16.01
CA LEU A 204 -14.96 -7.26 -15.11
C LEU A 204 -15.73 -6.99 -13.81
N TYR A 205 -15.56 -5.83 -13.22
CA TYR A 205 -16.24 -5.43 -12.00
C TYR A 205 -17.75 -5.30 -12.23
N GLY A 206 -18.20 -4.75 -13.38
CA GLY A 206 -19.62 -4.67 -13.72
C GLY A 206 -20.28 -6.04 -13.80
N GLN A 207 -19.63 -7.04 -14.40
CA GLN A 207 -20.14 -8.40 -14.53
C GLN A 207 -20.09 -9.20 -13.21
N TYR A 208 -19.09 -8.99 -12.39
CA TYR A 208 -18.83 -9.81 -11.19
C TYR A 208 -18.91 -9.02 -9.88
N LYS A 209 -19.34 -7.76 -9.94
CA LYS A 209 -19.35 -6.84 -8.78
C LYS A 209 -19.95 -7.46 -7.53
N SER A 210 -21.15 -8.00 -7.63
CA SER A 210 -21.85 -8.58 -6.47
C SER A 210 -21.10 -9.76 -5.88
N PHE A 211 -20.53 -10.62 -6.73
CA PHE A 211 -19.73 -11.76 -6.31
C PHE A 211 -18.42 -11.31 -5.63
N LEU A 212 -17.68 -10.38 -6.23
CA LEU A 212 -16.44 -9.86 -5.68
C LEU A 212 -16.67 -9.15 -4.35
N LEU A 213 -17.68 -8.27 -4.28
CA LEU A 213 -18.00 -7.55 -3.06
C LEU A 213 -18.43 -8.47 -1.91
N SER A 214 -19.11 -9.59 -2.23
CA SER A 214 -19.47 -10.59 -1.20
C SER A 214 -18.26 -11.28 -0.57
N ARG A 215 -17.08 -11.19 -1.19
CA ARG A 215 -15.82 -11.77 -0.73
C ARG A 215 -14.82 -10.75 -0.21
N ALA A 216 -15.14 -9.47 -0.33
CA ALA A 216 -14.27 -8.41 0.18
C ALA A 216 -14.15 -8.50 1.70
N LEU A 217 -12.92 -8.43 2.16
CA LEU A 217 -12.60 -8.39 3.59
C LEU A 217 -12.12 -7.00 3.98
N THR A 218 -12.50 -6.56 5.16
CA THR A 218 -12.08 -5.30 5.77
C THR A 218 -11.06 -5.60 6.87
N PHE A 219 -9.86 -5.05 6.76
CA PHE A 219 -8.74 -5.28 7.65
C PHE A 219 -8.70 -4.23 8.76
N GLN A 220 -9.37 -4.52 9.87
CA GLN A 220 -9.28 -3.75 11.09
C GLN A 220 -8.06 -4.21 11.88
N ALA A 221 -7.30 -3.28 12.46
CA ALA A 221 -6.07 -3.60 13.14
C ALA A 221 -5.68 -2.53 14.18
N PRO A 222 -5.02 -2.91 15.27
CA PRO A 222 -4.46 -1.94 16.20
C PRO A 222 -3.30 -1.15 15.57
N ALA A 223 -2.99 0.00 16.14
CA ALA A 223 -1.82 0.78 15.79
C ALA A 223 -0.54 -0.06 15.85
N GLY A 224 0.42 0.21 14.96
CA GLY A 224 1.64 -0.57 14.81
C GLY A 224 1.49 -1.87 14.04
N SER A 225 0.31 -2.16 13.49
CA SER A 225 0.11 -3.34 12.62
C SER A 225 0.75 -3.13 11.26
N LEU A 226 1.35 -4.21 10.73
CA LEU A 226 1.85 -4.29 9.36
C LEU A 226 0.83 -5.04 8.49
N LEU A 227 0.45 -4.44 7.40
CA LEU A 227 -0.25 -5.09 6.30
C LEU A 227 0.70 -5.28 5.13
N VAL A 228 0.81 -6.51 4.63
CA VAL A 228 1.60 -6.86 3.43
C VAL A 228 0.64 -7.36 2.38
N PHE A 229 0.71 -6.85 1.17
CA PHE A 229 -0.13 -7.33 0.08
C PHE A 229 0.54 -7.23 -1.30
N ASP A 230 0.20 -8.16 -2.15
CA ASP A 230 0.51 -8.09 -3.58
C ASP A 230 -0.47 -7.13 -4.26
N THR A 231 0.05 -6.19 -5.01
CA THR A 231 -0.74 -5.14 -5.68
C THR A 231 -1.63 -5.66 -6.80
N ASP A 232 -1.44 -6.90 -7.22
CA ASP A 232 -2.36 -7.60 -8.11
C ASP A 232 -3.63 -8.08 -7.38
N THR A 233 -3.63 -8.16 -6.05
CA THR A 233 -4.86 -8.41 -5.30
C THR A 233 -5.81 -7.24 -5.48
N ILE A 234 -7.07 -7.50 -5.84
CA ILE A 234 -8.10 -6.46 -5.92
C ILE A 234 -8.28 -5.85 -4.52
N HIS A 235 -8.03 -4.55 -4.41
CA HIS A 235 -7.99 -3.86 -3.12
C HIS A 235 -8.47 -2.41 -3.22
N ARG A 236 -8.72 -1.81 -2.06
CA ARG A 236 -8.96 -0.38 -1.90
C ARG A 236 -8.69 0.10 -0.48
N ALA A 237 -8.65 1.42 -0.27
CA ALA A 237 -8.89 2.01 1.03
C ALA A 237 -10.40 2.13 1.26
N GLY A 238 -10.87 1.73 2.43
CA GLY A 238 -12.28 1.82 2.82
C GLY A 238 -12.70 3.24 3.18
N PRO A 239 -13.95 3.42 3.63
CA PRO A 239 -14.50 4.74 3.95
C PRO A 239 -13.79 5.40 5.13
N LEU A 240 -13.73 6.72 5.10
CA LEU A 240 -13.27 7.58 6.19
C LEU A 240 -14.43 8.44 6.65
N ALA A 241 -14.91 8.20 7.86
CA ALA A 241 -16.02 8.95 8.44
C ALA A 241 -15.58 10.34 8.92
N GLU A 242 -16.55 11.24 9.12
CA GLU A 242 -16.30 12.57 9.66
C GLU A 242 -15.63 12.52 11.03
N GLY A 243 -14.64 13.37 11.25
CA GLY A 243 -13.87 13.44 12.50
C GLY A 243 -12.91 12.29 12.73
N ARG A 244 -12.76 11.37 11.76
CA ARG A 244 -11.79 10.28 11.83
C ARG A 244 -10.50 10.66 11.12
N ARG A 245 -9.41 10.01 11.53
CA ARG A 245 -8.07 10.17 10.93
C ARG A 245 -7.41 8.81 10.75
N ARG A 246 -6.64 8.66 9.70
CA ARG A 246 -5.78 7.51 9.47
C ARG A 246 -4.39 7.97 9.03
N ARG A 247 -3.36 7.57 9.76
CA ARG A 247 -1.96 7.79 9.41
C ARG A 247 -1.33 6.47 9.00
N VAL A 248 -0.71 6.46 7.83
CA VAL A 248 -0.09 5.26 7.26
C VAL A 248 1.29 5.59 6.71
N VAL A 249 2.28 4.77 7.03
CA VAL A 249 3.56 4.73 6.33
C VAL A 249 3.53 3.55 5.38
N ARG A 250 3.87 3.78 4.12
CA ARG A 250 3.88 2.74 3.09
C ARG A 250 5.18 2.70 2.31
N GLY A 251 5.65 1.49 2.08
CA GLY A 251 6.74 1.15 1.17
C GLY A 251 6.31 0.07 0.20
N SER A 252 7.04 -0.15 -0.87
CA SER A 252 6.80 -1.22 -1.83
C SER A 252 8.09 -1.76 -2.42
N THR A 253 8.10 -3.01 -2.86
CA THR A 253 9.14 -3.62 -3.68
C THR A 253 8.52 -4.05 -5.00
N TYR A 254 9.15 -3.68 -6.09
CA TYR A 254 8.69 -4.07 -7.43
C TYR A 254 9.26 -5.43 -7.83
N ARG A 255 8.45 -6.26 -8.47
CA ARG A 255 8.95 -7.44 -9.18
C ARG A 255 9.89 -6.94 -10.26
N GLY A 256 11.16 -7.32 -10.19
CA GLY A 256 12.33 -6.84 -10.92
C GLY A 256 12.26 -6.72 -12.44
N TYR A 257 11.37 -5.92 -12.98
CA TYR A 257 11.26 -5.58 -14.40
C TYR A 257 11.58 -4.10 -14.67
N TRP A 258 12.52 -3.53 -13.91
CA TRP A 258 13.08 -2.22 -14.27
C TRP A 258 14.59 -2.32 -14.37
N PRO A 259 15.15 -2.02 -15.55
CA PRO A 259 16.58 -1.79 -15.67
C PRO A 259 17.00 -0.57 -14.85
#